data_ebdc97467346a817465225744429de29
#
_entry.id   ebdc97467346a817465225744429de29
#
_cell.length_a   1.000
_cell.length_b   1.000
_cell.length_c   1.000
_cell.angle_alpha   90.00
_cell.angle_beta   90.00
_cell.angle_gamma   90.00
#
_symmetry.space_group_name_H-M   'P 1'
#
loop_
_entity.id
_entity.type
_entity.pdbx_description
1 polymer ?
#
loop_
_entity_poly.entity_id
_entity_poly.type
_entity_poly.pdbx_seq_one_letter_code
_entity_poly.pdbx_strand_id
1 'polypeptide(L)'
;MKLKKEIFERVVAQARRELPDESCGYLLGEGDTVTDDYLMTNIDHSPEHFSFDPREQFAAIKHARKQGLKVIANWHSHPSSPSRPSQEDIRLANDPNILYAILSLAEETPVFNAFEIKNGEVSKQNIEII
;
A
#
# COMPACT_ATOMS: atom_id res chain seq x y z
N MET A 1 -11.16 -0.23 -6.76
CA MET A 1 -10.64 -1.27 -5.85
C MET A 1 -11.62 -1.46 -4.70
N LYS A 2 -12.04 -2.67 -4.48
CA LYS A 2 -12.86 -3.04 -3.34
C LYS A 2 -11.97 -3.56 -2.24
N LEU A 3 -12.19 -3.11 -1.01
CA LEU A 3 -11.33 -3.44 0.12
C LEU A 3 -12.18 -3.88 1.30
N LYS A 4 -11.96 -5.10 1.76
CA LYS A 4 -12.67 -5.60 2.94
C LYS A 4 -12.34 -4.76 4.16
N LYS A 5 -13.35 -4.46 4.97
CA LYS A 5 -13.25 -3.61 6.15
C LYS A 5 -12.18 -4.11 7.11
N GLU A 6 -12.12 -5.40 7.36
CA GLU A 6 -11.11 -5.97 8.27
C GLU A 6 -9.69 -5.80 7.75
N ILE A 7 -9.49 -5.79 6.43
CA ILE A 7 -8.18 -5.52 5.84
C ILE A 7 -7.80 -4.06 6.06
N PHE A 8 -8.73 -3.14 5.81
CA PHE A 8 -8.51 -1.72 6.07
C PHE A 8 -8.10 -1.48 7.52
N GLU A 9 -8.82 -2.11 8.47
CA GLU A 9 -8.52 -1.96 9.90
C GLU A 9 -7.13 -2.49 10.26
N ARG A 10 -6.70 -3.61 9.64
CA ARG A 10 -5.36 -4.16 9.86
C ARG A 10 -4.28 -3.23 9.32
N VAL A 11 -4.50 -2.65 8.13
CA VAL A 11 -3.57 -1.71 7.52
C VAL A 11 -3.40 -0.48 8.42
N VAL A 12 -4.50 0.07 8.92
CA VAL A 12 -4.48 1.21 9.84
C VAL A 12 -3.73 0.87 11.12
N ALA A 13 -4.02 -0.29 11.71
CA ALA A 13 -3.37 -0.73 12.95
C ALA A 13 -1.86 -0.90 12.76
N GLN A 14 -1.44 -1.48 11.64
CA GLN A 14 -0.03 -1.63 11.31
C GLN A 14 0.65 -0.27 11.16
N ALA A 15 0.04 0.64 10.41
CA ALA A 15 0.59 1.96 10.17
C ALA A 15 0.78 2.75 11.48
N ARG A 16 -0.18 2.65 12.39
CA ARG A 16 -0.10 3.28 13.70
C ARG A 16 0.98 2.66 14.59
N ARG A 17 1.11 1.34 14.53
CA ARG A 17 2.10 0.61 15.33
C ARG A 17 3.54 0.95 14.92
N GLU A 18 3.75 1.25 13.65
CA GLU A 18 5.08 1.52 13.11
C GLU A 18 5.48 3.00 13.15
N LEU A 19 4.60 3.89 13.62
CA LEU A 19 4.96 5.30 13.77
C LEU A 19 6.24 5.45 14.61
N PRO A 20 7.12 6.40 14.29
CA PRO A 20 6.97 7.48 13.31
C PRO A 20 7.34 7.11 11.86
N ASP A 21 7.71 5.85 11.60
CA ASP A 21 8.16 5.42 10.29
C ASP A 21 6.99 5.18 9.34
N GLU A 22 7.25 5.28 8.03
CA GLU A 22 6.33 4.81 7.03
C GLU A 22 6.21 3.29 7.13
N SER A 23 4.97 2.80 7.05
CA SER A 23 4.66 1.37 6.97
C SER A 23 4.40 1.00 5.53
N CYS A 24 4.52 -0.26 5.18
CA CYS A 24 4.37 -0.72 3.80
C CYS A 24 3.95 -2.18 3.72
N GLY A 25 3.45 -2.57 2.55
CA GLY A 25 3.06 -3.93 2.28
C GLY A 25 2.34 -4.08 0.95
N TYR A 26 1.85 -5.28 0.70
CA TYR A 26 1.01 -5.59 -0.45
C TYR A 26 -0.44 -5.81 -0.03
N LEU A 27 -1.35 -5.45 -0.92
CA LEU A 27 -2.76 -5.84 -0.84
C LEU A 27 -3.00 -6.89 -1.92
N LEU A 28 -3.52 -8.03 -1.50
CA LEU A 28 -3.70 -9.21 -2.34
C LEU A 28 -5.18 -9.50 -2.55
N GLY A 29 -5.51 -10.09 -3.69
CA GLY A 29 -6.89 -10.46 -3.95
C GLY A 29 -7.11 -11.00 -5.35
N GLU A 30 -8.37 -10.98 -5.78
CA GLU A 30 -8.80 -11.42 -7.10
C GLU A 30 -9.59 -10.30 -7.79
N GLY A 31 -9.38 -10.13 -9.09
CA GLY A 31 -10.04 -9.05 -9.82
C GLY A 31 -9.67 -7.70 -9.22
N ASP A 32 -10.67 -6.95 -8.79
CA ASP A 32 -10.49 -5.65 -8.13
C ASP A 32 -10.76 -5.69 -6.62
N THR A 33 -10.92 -6.90 -6.05
CA THR A 33 -11.28 -7.09 -4.64
C THR A 33 -10.09 -7.55 -3.81
N VAL A 34 -9.69 -6.71 -2.86
CA VAL A 34 -8.65 -7.04 -1.89
C VAL A 34 -9.25 -7.88 -0.78
N THR A 35 -8.72 -9.09 -0.61
CA THR A 35 -9.17 -10.06 0.39
C THR A 35 -8.13 -10.39 1.44
N ASP A 36 -6.88 -9.97 1.24
CA ASP A 36 -5.79 -10.24 2.16
C ASP A 36 -4.76 -9.13 2.08
N ASP A 37 -3.94 -9.00 3.10
CA ASP A 37 -2.81 -8.09 3.14
C ASP A 37 -1.54 -8.87 3.48
N TYR A 38 -0.41 -8.34 3.05
CA TYR A 38 0.89 -8.92 3.37
C TYR A 38 1.78 -7.82 3.94
N LEU A 39 2.00 -7.91 5.24
CA LEU A 39 2.81 -6.97 6.00
C LEU A 39 4.28 -7.09 5.60
N MET A 40 4.92 -5.97 5.30
CA MET A 40 6.36 -5.95 5.01
C MET A 40 7.07 -4.93 5.88
N THR A 41 8.39 -5.09 5.95
CA THR A 41 9.24 -4.20 6.72
C THR A 41 9.71 -3.05 5.83
N ASN A 42 9.63 -1.83 6.37
CA ASN A 42 10.30 -0.69 5.76
C ASN A 42 11.77 -0.73 6.19
N ILE A 43 12.65 -1.21 5.31
CA ILE A 43 14.07 -1.36 5.65
C ILE A 43 14.82 -0.03 5.72
N ASP A 44 14.20 1.06 5.26
CA ASP A 44 14.79 2.40 5.36
C ASP A 44 14.57 3.03 6.74
N HIS A 45 13.64 2.49 7.53
CA HIS A 45 13.30 2.99 8.86
C HIS A 45 13.12 4.51 8.87
N SER A 46 12.35 5.02 7.91
CA SER A 46 12.20 6.44 7.67
C SER A 46 10.74 6.90 7.78
N PRO A 47 10.49 8.11 8.31
CA PRO A 47 9.16 8.69 8.29
C PRO A 47 8.78 9.33 6.95
N GLU A 48 9.69 9.36 5.97
CA GLU A 48 9.51 10.08 4.70
C GLU A 48 9.62 9.22 3.46
N HIS A 49 10.16 8.00 3.57
CA HIS A 49 10.27 7.07 2.44
C HIS A 49 10.32 5.64 2.92
N PHE A 50 10.18 4.71 1.99
CA PHE A 50 10.23 3.29 2.30
C PHE A 50 10.90 2.51 1.18
N SER A 51 11.42 1.33 1.55
CA SER A 51 11.87 0.29 0.62
C SER A 51 11.48 -1.06 1.18
N PHE A 52 11.07 -1.97 0.31
CA PHE A 52 10.80 -3.35 0.70
C PHE A 52 12.11 -4.13 0.85
N ASP A 53 12.13 -5.08 1.79
CA ASP A 53 13.16 -6.11 1.80
C ASP A 53 12.90 -7.03 0.60
N PRO A 54 13.86 -7.21 -0.32
CA PRO A 54 13.66 -8.06 -1.50
C PRO A 54 13.26 -9.50 -1.16
N ARG A 55 13.71 -10.04 -0.04
CA ARG A 55 13.35 -11.39 0.40
C ARG A 55 11.89 -11.47 0.84
N GLU A 56 11.42 -10.45 1.57
CA GLU A 56 10.01 -10.36 1.95
C GLU A 56 9.13 -10.16 0.72
N GLN A 57 9.57 -9.34 -0.22
CA GLN A 57 8.85 -9.08 -1.46
C GLN A 57 8.68 -10.37 -2.27
N PHE A 58 9.74 -11.15 -2.41
CA PHE A 58 9.69 -12.45 -3.08
C PHE A 58 8.75 -13.43 -2.35
N ALA A 59 8.84 -13.48 -1.01
CA ALA A 59 7.98 -14.32 -0.19
C ALA A 59 6.50 -13.95 -0.32
N ALA A 60 6.20 -12.65 -0.41
CA ALA A 60 4.83 -12.16 -0.60
C ALA A 60 4.25 -12.62 -1.94
N ILE A 61 5.03 -12.56 -3.00
CA ILE A 61 4.60 -13.01 -4.33
C ILE A 61 4.37 -14.52 -4.34
N LYS A 62 5.26 -15.28 -3.72
CA LYS A 62 5.09 -16.74 -3.56
C LYS A 62 3.81 -17.06 -2.79
N HIS A 63 3.59 -16.36 -1.68
CA HIS A 63 2.39 -16.54 -0.86
C HIS A 63 1.12 -16.27 -1.69
N ALA A 64 1.10 -15.18 -2.43
CA ALA A 64 -0.03 -14.82 -3.27
C ALA A 64 -0.34 -15.93 -4.28
N ARG A 65 0.66 -16.41 -4.99
CA ARG A 65 0.51 -17.51 -5.96
C ARG A 65 -0.04 -18.76 -5.32
N LYS A 66 0.47 -19.12 -4.14
CA LYS A 66 0.04 -20.31 -3.40
C LYS A 66 -1.42 -20.24 -3.00
N GLN A 67 -1.90 -19.04 -2.70
CA GLN A 67 -3.30 -18.79 -2.33
C GLN A 67 -4.21 -18.54 -3.54
N GLY A 68 -3.68 -18.57 -4.76
CA GLY A 68 -4.46 -18.23 -5.96
C GLY A 68 -4.81 -16.74 -6.04
N LEU A 69 -4.04 -15.89 -5.38
CA LEU A 69 -4.26 -14.44 -5.35
C LEU A 69 -3.20 -13.72 -6.17
N LYS A 70 -3.49 -12.47 -6.50
CA LYS A 70 -2.51 -11.58 -7.14
C LYS A 70 -2.28 -10.34 -6.31
N VAL A 71 -1.18 -9.64 -6.56
CA VAL A 71 -0.92 -8.33 -5.97
C VAL A 71 -1.82 -7.32 -6.68
N ILE A 72 -2.74 -6.72 -5.94
CA ILE A 72 -3.63 -5.68 -6.47
C ILE A 72 -3.00 -4.31 -6.25
N ALA A 73 -2.38 -4.09 -5.10
CA ALA A 73 -1.79 -2.81 -4.77
C ALA A 73 -0.53 -2.97 -3.91
N ASN A 74 0.39 -2.04 -4.11
CA ASN A 74 1.49 -1.75 -3.23
C ASN A 74 1.02 -0.60 -2.33
N TRP A 75 1.06 -0.75 -1.02
CA TRP A 75 0.61 0.31 -0.12
C TRP A 75 1.72 0.79 0.80
N HIS A 76 1.65 2.05 1.18
CA HIS A 76 2.49 2.59 2.24
C HIS A 76 1.73 3.68 2.99
N SER A 77 2.26 4.08 4.14
CA SER A 77 1.65 5.14 4.93
C SER A 77 2.45 6.44 4.82
N HIS A 78 1.72 7.56 4.92
CA HIS A 78 2.28 8.88 5.14
C HIS A 78 1.95 9.29 6.58
N PRO A 79 2.91 9.22 7.52
CA PRO A 79 2.63 9.53 8.93
C PRO A 79 2.10 10.94 9.16
N SER A 80 2.59 11.92 8.41
CA SER A 80 2.25 13.33 8.64
C SER A 80 1.97 14.16 7.39
N SER A 81 1.81 13.51 6.23
CA SER A 81 1.48 14.18 4.97
C SER A 81 0.19 13.63 4.36
N PRO A 82 -0.42 14.35 3.39
CA PRO A 82 -1.67 13.90 2.79
C PRO A 82 -1.55 12.58 2.03
N SER A 83 -2.71 11.91 1.82
CA SER A 83 -2.79 10.69 1.02
C SER A 83 -2.75 11.02 -0.46
N ARG A 84 -1.55 11.26 -0.94
CA ARG A 84 -1.25 11.46 -2.37
C ARG A 84 0.21 11.14 -2.62
N PRO A 85 0.59 10.68 -3.83
CA PRO A 85 1.97 10.33 -4.11
C PRO A 85 2.90 11.53 -3.99
N SER A 86 4.04 11.33 -3.33
CA SER A 86 5.14 12.29 -3.35
C SER A 86 5.86 12.21 -4.71
N GLN A 87 6.76 13.15 -4.99
CA GLN A 87 7.58 13.09 -6.21
C GLN A 87 8.41 11.80 -6.24
N GLU A 88 8.92 11.37 -5.09
CA GLU A 88 9.66 10.12 -4.97
C GLU A 88 8.76 8.91 -5.23
N ASP A 89 7.55 8.91 -4.68
CA ASP A 89 6.57 7.83 -4.90
C ASP A 89 6.29 7.65 -6.40
N ILE A 90 6.13 8.76 -7.12
CA ILE A 90 5.88 8.73 -8.56
C ILE A 90 7.08 8.17 -9.32
N ARG A 91 8.29 8.63 -8.96
CA ARG A 91 9.52 8.20 -9.61
C ARG A 91 9.77 6.70 -9.41
N LEU A 92 9.43 6.17 -8.23
CA LEU A 92 9.69 4.78 -7.88
C LEU A 92 8.54 3.83 -8.23
N ALA A 93 7.44 4.34 -8.79
CA ALA A 93 6.31 3.52 -9.22
C ALA A 93 6.65 2.80 -10.54
N ASN A 94 7.19 1.60 -10.42
CA ASN A 94 7.74 0.85 -11.57
C ASN A 94 6.76 -0.10 -12.23
N ASP A 95 5.66 -0.45 -11.57
CA ASP A 95 4.71 -1.42 -12.09
C ASP A 95 3.39 -0.73 -12.45
N PRO A 96 3.10 -0.55 -13.75
CA PRO A 96 1.85 0.09 -14.18
C PRO A 96 0.63 -0.82 -14.04
N ASN A 97 0.81 -2.09 -13.69
CA ASN A 97 -0.26 -3.08 -13.61
C ASN A 97 -0.87 -3.21 -12.22
N ILE A 98 -0.29 -2.56 -11.21
CA ILE A 98 -0.82 -2.55 -9.85
C ILE A 98 -1.18 -1.13 -9.45
N LEU A 99 -1.99 -1.01 -8.39
CA LEU A 99 -2.30 0.28 -7.80
C LEU A 99 -1.29 0.63 -6.71
N TYR A 100 -1.18 1.92 -6.43
CA TYR A 100 -0.36 2.45 -5.35
C TYR A 100 -1.29 3.09 -4.35
N ALA A 101 -1.42 2.48 -3.18
CA ALA A 101 -2.35 2.94 -2.16
C ALA A 101 -1.59 3.63 -1.03
N ILE A 102 -2.10 4.76 -0.56
CA ILE A 102 -1.43 5.58 0.44
C ILE A 102 -2.37 5.86 1.58
N LEU A 103 -1.96 5.44 2.79
CA LEU A 103 -2.71 5.69 4.01
C LEU A 103 -2.10 6.89 4.74
N SER A 104 -2.85 7.98 4.83
CA SER A 104 -2.41 9.14 5.59
C SER A 104 -2.91 9.07 7.02
N LEU A 105 -1.99 9.34 7.95
CA LEU A 105 -2.30 9.51 9.37
C LEU A 105 -2.13 10.97 9.80
N ALA A 106 -2.08 11.91 8.85
CA ALA A 106 -1.90 13.33 9.13
C ALA A 106 -3.07 13.92 9.90
N GLU A 107 -4.27 13.39 9.70
CA GLU A 107 -5.48 13.80 10.39
C GLU A 107 -5.92 12.72 11.37
N GLU A 108 -6.84 13.09 12.29
CA GLU A 108 -7.37 12.16 13.28
C GLU A 108 -8.03 10.94 12.63
N THR A 109 -8.80 11.16 11.58
CA THR A 109 -9.39 10.08 10.80
C THR A 109 -8.44 9.68 9.68
N PRO A 110 -8.03 8.40 9.59
CA PRO A 110 -7.17 7.95 8.51
C PRO A 110 -7.81 8.14 7.14
N VAL A 111 -7.01 8.58 6.17
CA VAL A 111 -7.45 8.76 4.78
C VAL A 111 -6.70 7.78 3.89
N PHE A 112 -7.43 6.94 3.14
CA PHE A 112 -6.84 5.94 2.27
C PHE A 112 -7.28 6.19 0.83
N ASN A 113 -6.31 6.42 -0.06
CA ASN A 113 -6.57 6.60 -1.49
C ASN A 113 -5.68 5.67 -2.29
N ALA A 114 -6.18 5.24 -3.44
CA ALA A 114 -5.44 4.43 -4.39
C ALA A 114 -5.19 5.22 -5.67
N PHE A 115 -4.06 4.96 -6.32
CA PHE A 115 -3.63 5.68 -7.50
C PHE A 115 -3.09 4.71 -8.54
N GLU A 116 -3.43 4.98 -9.80
CA GLU A 116 -2.75 4.39 -10.94
C GLU A 116 -1.62 5.35 -11.33
N ILE A 117 -0.40 4.82 -11.46
CA ILE A 117 0.76 5.63 -11.82
C ILE A 117 1.41 4.97 -13.05
N LYS A 118 1.31 5.65 -14.21
CA LYS A 118 1.85 5.17 -15.48
C LYS A 118 2.65 6.29 -16.13
N ASN A 119 3.92 6.04 -16.41
CA ASN A 119 4.81 7.01 -17.08
C ASN A 119 4.80 8.38 -16.39
N GLY A 120 4.77 8.38 -15.06
CA GLY A 120 4.76 9.62 -14.27
C GLY A 120 3.39 10.29 -14.16
N GLU A 121 2.37 9.75 -14.83
CA GLU A 121 1.01 10.28 -14.75
C GLU A 121 0.23 9.58 -13.64
N VAL A 122 -0.40 10.38 -12.77
CA VAL A 122 -1.13 9.90 -11.58
C VAL A 122 -2.62 10.07 -11.81
N SER A 123 -3.37 8.99 -11.61
CA SER A 123 -4.82 8.98 -11.69
C SER A 123 -5.40 8.35 -10.43
N LYS A 124 -6.21 9.11 -9.68
CA LYS A 124 -6.84 8.61 -8.47
C LYS A 124 -7.91 7.57 -8.82
N GLN A 125 -7.87 6.45 -8.14
CA GLN A 125 -8.83 5.37 -8.31
C GLN A 125 -9.74 5.29 -7.08
N ASN A 126 -10.98 4.89 -7.29
CA ASN A 126 -11.93 4.76 -6.21
C ASN A 126 -11.62 3.56 -5.31
N ILE A 127 -11.76 3.74 -3.99
CA ILE A 127 -11.71 2.64 -3.01
C ILE A 127 -13.11 2.52 -2.40
N GLU A 128 -13.67 1.32 -2.51
CA GLU A 128 -14.94 0.97 -1.87
C GLU A 128 -14.66 0.02 -0.71
N ILE A 129 -15.00 0.44 0.50
CA ILE A 129 -14.87 -0.43 1.70
C ILE A 129 -16.10 -1.33 1.77
N ILE A 130 -15.90 -2.63 1.86
CA ILE A 130 -16.98 -3.60 1.84
C ILE A 130 -17.03 -4.51 3.07
#